data_ec12d80d58971b61c5b23331179f49c6
#
_entry.id   ec12d80d58971b61c5b23331179f49c6
#
_cell.length_a   1.000
_cell.length_b   1.000
_cell.length_c   1.000
_cell.angle_alpha   90.00
_cell.angle_beta   90.00
_cell.angle_gamma   90.00
#
_symmetry.space_group_name_H-M   'P 1'
#
loop_
_entity.id
_entity.type
_entity.pdbx_description
1 polymer ?
#
loop_
_entity_poly.entity_id
_entity_poly.type
_entity_poly.pdbx_seq_one_letter_code
_entity_poly.pdbx_strand_id
1 'polypeptide(L)'
;FNVAVGARALVGTTSGTNNTAVGYGAGTAVTTGTNLTILGYLAAASAVGATNEITLGNSSVATLRCQVTTITALSDFRDKTDINNVEVGLSFVEKLRPVSFKWDKREWYSDGNKDGSKKDNTLQVGFIAQELKSLQEETGTEYLKLVYESNPDKLEATPGNLMTPLIKAVQELSAIVKQQENRIEQLETKILAFQNK
;
A
#
# COMPACT_ATOMS: atom_id res chain seq x y z
N PHE A 1 9.30 -20.38 20.28
CA PHE A 1 7.97 -21.01 20.17
C PHE A 1 7.44 -20.80 18.75
N ASN A 2 7.30 -21.88 17.97
CA ASN A 2 6.78 -21.84 16.61
C ASN A 2 5.71 -22.93 16.43
N VAL A 3 4.72 -22.66 15.57
CA VAL A 3 3.73 -23.64 15.13
C VAL A 3 3.92 -23.87 13.63
N ALA A 4 4.19 -25.11 13.22
CA ALA A 4 4.36 -25.49 11.83
C ALA A 4 3.44 -26.68 11.48
N VAL A 5 2.50 -26.48 10.58
CA VAL A 5 1.57 -27.51 10.14
C VAL A 5 1.66 -27.67 8.61
N GLY A 6 2.10 -28.82 8.18
CA GLY A 6 2.32 -29.13 6.76
C GLY A 6 3.77 -29.48 6.45
N ALA A 7 3.98 -30.29 5.39
CA ALA A 7 5.33 -30.68 5.00
C ALA A 7 6.14 -29.43 4.61
N ARG A 8 7.37 -29.34 5.12
CA ARG A 8 8.32 -28.22 4.92
C ARG A 8 7.87 -26.85 5.48
N ALA A 9 6.80 -26.77 6.29
CA ALA A 9 6.47 -25.53 6.99
C ALA A 9 7.62 -25.13 7.93
N LEU A 10 8.07 -23.87 7.87
CA LEU A 10 9.18 -23.28 8.65
C LEU A 10 10.49 -24.08 8.62
N VAL A 11 10.74 -24.92 7.62
CA VAL A 11 11.92 -25.80 7.57
C VAL A 11 13.25 -25.03 7.59
N GLY A 12 13.28 -23.78 7.14
CA GLY A 12 14.47 -22.93 7.15
C GLY A 12 14.72 -22.19 8.46
N THR A 13 13.82 -22.28 9.44
CA THR A 13 13.91 -21.48 10.67
C THR A 13 15.09 -21.91 11.53
N THR A 14 15.97 -20.98 11.84
CA THR A 14 17.15 -21.18 12.70
C THR A 14 16.98 -20.60 14.09
N SER A 15 16.68 -19.30 14.20
CA SER A 15 16.49 -18.58 15.47
C SER A 15 15.17 -17.82 15.56
N GLY A 16 14.34 -17.85 14.50
CA GLY A 16 13.02 -17.22 14.48
C GLY A 16 12.07 -17.80 15.54
N THR A 17 11.25 -16.95 16.15
CA THR A 17 10.34 -17.32 17.24
C THR A 17 8.95 -16.76 17.06
N ASN A 18 7.95 -17.37 17.74
CA ASN A 18 6.55 -16.92 17.74
C ASN A 18 5.91 -16.89 16.34
N ASN A 19 6.33 -17.80 15.47
CA ASN A 19 5.80 -17.93 14.12
C ASN A 19 4.73 -19.02 14.03
N THR A 20 3.69 -18.75 13.29
CA THR A 20 2.66 -19.74 12.95
C THR A 20 2.63 -19.90 11.44
N ALA A 21 2.94 -21.10 10.93
CA ALA A 21 2.87 -21.41 9.51
C ALA A 21 2.02 -22.66 9.26
N VAL A 22 1.04 -22.53 8.39
CA VAL A 22 0.12 -23.62 8.03
C VAL A 22 0.04 -23.75 6.52
N GLY A 23 0.44 -24.89 5.99
CA GLY A 23 0.44 -25.21 4.56
C GLY A 23 1.76 -25.86 4.13
N TYR A 24 1.73 -26.58 3.01
CA TYR A 24 2.96 -27.12 2.42
C TYR A 24 3.92 -25.97 2.08
N GLY A 25 5.13 -26.02 2.61
CA GLY A 25 6.17 -25.02 2.35
C GLY A 25 5.87 -23.63 2.88
N ALA A 26 4.87 -23.44 3.75
CA ALA A 26 4.59 -22.15 4.36
C ALA A 26 5.79 -21.66 5.18
N GLY A 27 6.28 -20.45 4.90
CA GLY A 27 7.42 -19.85 5.59
C GLY A 27 8.75 -20.58 5.37
N THR A 28 8.93 -21.36 4.31
CA THR A 28 10.15 -22.16 4.05
C THR A 28 11.44 -21.33 4.11
N ALA A 29 11.42 -20.08 3.66
CA ALA A 29 12.57 -19.18 3.60
C ALA A 29 12.80 -18.39 4.91
N VAL A 30 11.90 -18.47 5.87
CA VAL A 30 12.06 -17.76 7.17
C VAL A 30 13.21 -18.38 7.94
N THR A 31 14.19 -17.56 8.33
CA THR A 31 15.34 -18.00 9.15
C THR A 31 15.31 -17.40 10.54
N THR A 32 15.29 -16.08 10.65
CA THR A 32 15.35 -15.32 11.91
C THR A 32 14.05 -14.56 12.19
N GLY A 33 13.08 -14.61 11.29
CA GLY A 33 11.81 -13.89 11.39
C GLY A 33 11.04 -14.21 12.67
N THR A 34 10.32 -13.24 13.22
CA THR A 34 9.57 -13.37 14.47
C THR A 34 8.16 -12.79 14.38
N ASN A 35 7.23 -13.38 15.14
CA ASN A 35 5.84 -12.95 15.19
C ASN A 35 5.18 -12.91 13.80
N LEU A 36 5.33 -14.02 13.07
CA LEU A 36 4.77 -14.18 11.73
C LEU A 36 3.55 -15.11 11.76
N THR A 37 2.54 -14.78 10.98
CA THR A 37 1.42 -15.69 10.66
C THR A 37 1.41 -15.92 9.15
N ILE A 38 1.71 -17.16 8.71
CA ILE A 38 1.89 -17.51 7.30
C ILE A 38 0.94 -18.65 6.96
N LEU A 39 -0.08 -18.39 6.16
CA LEU A 39 -1.13 -19.35 5.85
C LEU A 39 -1.23 -19.59 4.34
N GLY A 40 -1.13 -20.83 3.92
CA GLY A 40 -1.36 -21.28 2.55
C GLY A 40 -0.18 -22.03 1.93
N TYR A 41 -0.46 -22.68 0.81
CA TYR A 41 0.54 -23.37 0.00
C TYR A 41 1.63 -22.40 -0.47
N LEU A 42 2.89 -22.68 -0.12
CA LEU A 42 4.06 -21.86 -0.45
C LEU A 42 3.90 -20.37 -0.09
N ALA A 43 3.08 -20.06 0.92
CA ALA A 43 3.00 -18.71 1.45
C ALA A 43 4.36 -18.31 2.04
N ALA A 44 4.84 -17.11 1.72
CA ALA A 44 6.17 -16.65 2.11
C ALA A 44 6.11 -15.29 2.79
N ALA A 45 6.86 -15.12 3.87
CA ALA A 45 7.10 -13.79 4.45
C ALA A 45 7.83 -12.88 3.43
N SER A 46 7.73 -11.57 3.62
CA SER A 46 8.36 -10.57 2.75
C SER A 46 9.89 -10.70 2.69
N ALA A 47 10.51 -11.14 3.81
CA ALA A 47 11.94 -11.37 3.93
C ALA A 47 12.24 -12.52 4.90
N VAL A 48 13.45 -13.07 4.85
CA VAL A 48 13.91 -14.18 5.70
C VAL A 48 13.91 -13.83 7.20
N GLY A 49 14.07 -12.55 7.52
CA GLY A 49 14.07 -12.00 8.88
C GLY A 49 12.87 -11.07 9.15
N ALA A 50 11.79 -11.15 8.39
CA ALA A 50 10.59 -10.33 8.58
C ALA A 50 10.03 -10.45 10.00
N THR A 51 9.39 -9.39 10.48
CA THR A 51 8.78 -9.36 11.82
C THR A 51 7.39 -8.73 11.79
N ASN A 52 6.50 -9.22 12.67
CA ASN A 52 5.16 -8.65 12.85
C ASN A 52 4.33 -8.63 11.56
N GLU A 53 4.30 -9.73 10.82
CA GLU A 53 3.68 -9.81 9.49
C GLU A 53 2.66 -10.95 9.42
N ILE A 54 1.58 -10.73 8.70
CA ILE A 54 0.60 -11.76 8.34
C ILE A 54 0.59 -11.92 6.82
N THR A 55 0.87 -13.11 6.33
CA THR A 55 0.82 -13.48 4.91
C THR A 55 -0.28 -14.50 4.67
N LEU A 56 -1.18 -14.21 3.76
CA LEU A 56 -2.27 -15.10 3.34
C LEU A 56 -2.08 -15.51 1.87
N GLY A 57 -1.67 -16.75 1.67
CA GLY A 57 -1.43 -17.31 0.33
C GLY A 57 -0.09 -16.91 -0.29
N ASN A 58 0.10 -17.29 -1.53
CA ASN A 58 1.30 -17.03 -2.34
C ASN A 58 0.98 -16.05 -3.50
N SER A 59 1.97 -15.77 -4.35
CA SER A 59 1.85 -14.84 -5.48
C SER A 59 0.85 -15.26 -6.58
N SER A 60 0.27 -16.47 -6.49
CA SER A 60 -0.78 -16.96 -7.41
C SER A 60 -2.19 -16.72 -6.89
N VAL A 61 -2.34 -16.26 -5.64
CA VAL A 61 -3.66 -15.92 -5.09
C VAL A 61 -4.19 -14.66 -5.77
N ALA A 62 -5.25 -14.81 -6.54
CA ALA A 62 -5.87 -13.74 -7.31
C ALA A 62 -7.06 -13.08 -6.59
N THR A 63 -7.63 -13.75 -5.59
CA THR A 63 -8.84 -13.26 -4.91
C THR A 63 -8.81 -13.63 -3.42
N LEU A 64 -8.95 -12.64 -2.54
CA LEU A 64 -9.28 -12.84 -1.13
C LEU A 64 -10.79 -12.69 -0.96
N ARG A 65 -11.47 -13.78 -0.57
CA ARG A 65 -12.92 -13.79 -0.39
C ARG A 65 -13.27 -13.82 1.10
N CYS A 66 -13.99 -12.81 1.53
CA CYS A 66 -14.60 -12.76 2.86
C CYS A 66 -15.97 -12.03 2.77
N GLN A 67 -16.85 -12.30 3.71
CA GLN A 67 -18.15 -11.62 3.77
C GLN A 67 -18.00 -10.13 4.12
N VAL A 68 -16.97 -9.78 4.86
CA VAL A 68 -16.65 -8.41 5.26
C VAL A 68 -15.73 -7.78 4.22
N THR A 69 -16.01 -6.55 3.84
CA THR A 69 -15.25 -5.82 2.82
C THR A 69 -14.12 -4.96 3.39
N THR A 70 -14.09 -4.77 4.71
CA THR A 70 -13.11 -3.90 5.38
C THR A 70 -12.46 -4.61 6.56
N ILE A 71 -11.17 -4.30 6.78
CA ILE A 71 -10.44 -4.67 8.00
C ILE A 71 -10.64 -3.54 9.01
N THR A 72 -11.14 -3.87 10.20
CA THR A 72 -11.34 -2.90 11.28
C THR A 72 -10.03 -2.64 11.99
N ALA A 73 -9.66 -1.37 12.14
CA ALA A 73 -8.50 -0.94 12.92
C ALA A 73 -8.96 -0.24 14.21
N LEU A 74 -8.22 -0.45 15.32
CA LEU A 74 -8.43 0.30 16.55
C LEU A 74 -8.20 1.79 16.29
N SER A 75 -9.17 2.65 16.69
CA SER A 75 -9.12 4.09 16.44
C SER A 75 -9.83 4.91 17.53
N ASP A 76 -9.83 4.41 18.76
CA ASP A 76 -10.42 5.13 19.89
C ASP A 76 -9.60 6.40 20.20
N PHE A 77 -10.29 7.51 20.44
CA PHE A 77 -9.68 8.79 20.80
C PHE A 77 -8.82 8.68 22.08
N ARG A 78 -9.26 7.88 23.04
CA ARG A 78 -8.58 7.69 24.35
C ARG A 78 -7.21 7.02 24.23
N ASP A 79 -6.97 6.31 23.12
CA ASP A 79 -5.70 5.62 22.82
C ASP A 79 -4.79 6.45 21.89
N LYS A 80 -5.14 7.71 21.62
CA LYS A 80 -4.39 8.61 20.73
C LYS A 80 -3.91 9.84 21.49
N THR A 81 -2.73 10.29 21.15
CA THR A 81 -2.16 11.55 21.64
C THR A 81 -1.66 12.40 20.47
N ASP A 82 -1.39 13.68 20.69
CA ASP A 82 -0.86 14.63 19.70
C ASP A 82 -1.68 14.65 18.40
N ILE A 83 -3.01 14.70 18.55
CA ILE A 83 -3.94 14.67 17.42
C ILE A 83 -3.91 16.00 16.69
N ASN A 84 -3.40 16.01 15.48
CA ASN A 84 -3.30 17.17 14.60
C ASN A 84 -4.01 16.94 13.27
N ASN A 85 -4.37 18.02 12.59
CA ASN A 85 -4.88 17.95 11.24
C ASN A 85 -3.79 17.45 10.27
N VAL A 86 -4.20 16.67 9.28
CA VAL A 86 -3.30 16.24 8.21
C VAL A 86 -3.07 17.41 7.26
N GLU A 87 -1.81 17.75 7.02
CA GLU A 87 -1.41 18.82 6.08
C GLU A 87 -1.19 18.31 4.65
N VAL A 88 -1.05 16.99 4.49
CA VAL A 88 -0.82 16.34 3.18
C VAL A 88 -2.15 16.19 2.46
N GLY A 89 -2.35 17.00 1.42
CA GLY A 89 -3.61 17.08 0.67
C GLY A 89 -3.38 17.19 -0.84
N LEU A 90 -4.01 18.19 -1.48
CA LEU A 90 -4.10 18.33 -2.93
C LEU A 90 -2.72 18.37 -3.60
N SER A 91 -1.81 19.21 -3.11
CA SER A 91 -0.46 19.37 -3.70
C SER A 91 0.39 18.08 -3.69
N PHE A 92 0.16 17.20 -2.73
CA PHE A 92 0.78 15.88 -2.67
C PHE A 92 0.11 14.91 -3.66
N VAL A 93 -1.23 14.88 -3.67
CA VAL A 93 -2.01 13.98 -4.51
C VAL A 93 -1.76 14.26 -6.00
N GLU A 94 -1.59 15.53 -6.40
CA GLU A 94 -1.27 15.94 -7.77
C GLU A 94 0.09 15.42 -8.26
N LYS A 95 1.02 15.11 -7.37
CA LYS A 95 2.32 14.52 -7.70
C LYS A 95 2.29 12.99 -7.85
N LEU A 96 1.22 12.34 -7.41
CA LEU A 96 1.08 10.89 -7.57
C LEU A 96 0.87 10.54 -9.05
N ARG A 97 1.46 9.44 -9.48
CA ARG A 97 1.31 8.90 -10.84
C ARG A 97 0.62 7.55 -10.83
N PRO A 98 -0.72 7.49 -10.96
CA PRO A 98 -1.42 6.24 -11.21
C PRO A 98 -0.99 5.65 -12.55
N VAL A 99 -0.76 4.35 -12.58
CA VAL A 99 -0.30 3.65 -13.78
C VAL A 99 -1.16 2.42 -14.08
N SER A 100 -1.24 2.06 -15.35
CA SER A 100 -1.68 0.74 -15.76
C SER A 100 -0.49 -0.11 -16.18
N PHE A 101 -0.50 -1.39 -15.84
CA PHE A 101 0.62 -2.29 -16.12
C PHE A 101 0.14 -3.74 -16.30
N LYS A 102 1.03 -4.58 -16.77
CA LYS A 102 0.86 -6.04 -16.78
C LYS A 102 1.97 -6.68 -15.96
N TRP A 103 1.65 -7.72 -15.21
CA TRP A 103 2.67 -8.45 -14.50
C TRP A 103 3.61 -9.18 -15.47
N ASP A 104 4.90 -9.02 -15.20
CA ASP A 104 5.99 -9.79 -15.77
C ASP A 104 7.06 -9.86 -14.67
N LYS A 105 6.91 -10.86 -13.78
CA LYS A 105 7.68 -10.89 -12.55
C LYS A 105 9.04 -11.55 -12.77
N ARG A 106 10.11 -10.97 -12.23
CA ARG A 106 11.47 -11.53 -12.26
C ARG A 106 11.53 -12.97 -11.74
N GLU A 107 10.76 -13.27 -10.70
CA GLU A 107 10.67 -14.59 -10.08
C GLU A 107 10.06 -15.68 -10.98
N TRP A 108 9.46 -15.32 -12.10
CA TRP A 108 8.95 -16.28 -13.07
C TRP A 108 10.04 -16.81 -14.00
N TYR A 109 11.21 -16.18 -14.05
CA TYR A 109 12.33 -16.52 -14.90
C TYR A 109 13.47 -17.11 -14.07
N SER A 110 14.06 -18.21 -14.55
CA SER A 110 15.08 -18.96 -13.82
C SER A 110 16.37 -18.15 -13.56
N ASP A 111 16.68 -17.20 -14.43
CA ASP A 111 17.83 -16.29 -14.34
C ASP A 111 17.46 -14.88 -13.84
N GLY A 112 16.19 -14.65 -13.51
CA GLY A 112 15.66 -13.36 -13.07
C GLY A 112 15.50 -12.31 -14.19
N ASN A 113 15.89 -12.63 -15.43
CA ASN A 113 15.84 -11.71 -16.56
C ASN A 113 14.51 -11.85 -17.31
N LYS A 114 13.74 -10.77 -17.35
CA LYS A 114 12.45 -10.73 -18.05
C LYS A 114 12.65 -10.56 -19.55
N ASP A 115 12.13 -11.48 -20.34
CA ASP A 115 12.10 -11.42 -21.80
C ASP A 115 10.68 -11.21 -22.36
N GLY A 116 9.68 -11.08 -21.48
CA GLY A 116 8.27 -10.89 -21.83
C GLY A 116 7.52 -12.19 -22.16
N SER A 117 8.19 -13.34 -22.24
CA SER A 117 7.57 -14.63 -22.61
C SER A 117 6.56 -15.12 -21.57
N LYS A 118 6.70 -14.69 -20.32
CA LYS A 118 5.82 -15.05 -19.20
C LYS A 118 4.90 -13.93 -18.75
N LYS A 119 4.85 -12.82 -19.50
CA LYS A 119 4.02 -11.68 -19.19
C LYS A 119 2.54 -12.05 -19.11
N ASP A 120 1.88 -11.69 -18.01
CA ASP A 120 0.42 -11.78 -17.88
C ASP A 120 -0.26 -10.82 -18.87
N ASN A 121 -1.37 -11.25 -19.46
CA ASN A 121 -2.15 -10.42 -20.37
C ASN A 121 -3.18 -9.54 -19.66
N THR A 122 -3.42 -9.75 -18.37
CA THR A 122 -4.37 -9.00 -17.57
C THR A 122 -3.84 -7.60 -17.25
N LEU A 123 -4.58 -6.57 -17.65
CA LEU A 123 -4.26 -5.20 -17.30
C LEU A 123 -4.56 -4.94 -15.82
N GLN A 124 -3.61 -4.37 -15.13
CA GLN A 124 -3.71 -3.97 -13.73
C GLN A 124 -3.59 -2.44 -13.63
N VAL A 125 -4.06 -1.87 -12.52
CA VAL A 125 -3.86 -0.46 -12.17
C VAL A 125 -3.24 -0.35 -10.78
N GLY A 126 -2.42 0.66 -10.57
CA GLY A 126 -1.76 0.86 -9.28
C GLY A 126 -0.69 1.93 -9.34
N PHE A 127 0.33 1.77 -8.51
CA PHE A 127 1.45 2.70 -8.37
C PHE A 127 2.78 1.95 -8.48
N ILE A 128 3.84 2.67 -8.81
CA ILE A 128 5.22 2.17 -8.76
C ILE A 128 5.78 2.48 -7.36
N ALA A 129 6.16 1.44 -6.62
CA ALA A 129 6.64 1.59 -5.24
C ALA A 129 7.85 2.53 -5.13
N GLN A 130 8.78 2.48 -6.08
CA GLN A 130 9.96 3.36 -6.12
C GLN A 130 9.56 4.84 -6.27
N GLU A 131 8.54 5.14 -7.08
CA GLU A 131 8.05 6.51 -7.26
C GLU A 131 7.35 7.03 -6.01
N LEU A 132 6.54 6.19 -5.35
CA LEU A 132 5.94 6.52 -4.06
C LEU A 132 7.01 6.77 -3.00
N LYS A 133 8.07 5.96 -2.97
CA LYS A 133 9.19 6.14 -2.05
C LYS A 133 9.88 7.49 -2.27
N SER A 134 10.28 7.77 -3.50
CA SER A 134 10.92 9.04 -3.84
C SER A 134 10.04 10.24 -3.50
N LEU A 135 8.74 10.16 -3.76
CA LEU A 135 7.80 11.23 -3.42
C LEU A 135 7.71 11.46 -1.90
N GLN A 136 7.65 10.38 -1.10
CA GLN A 136 7.65 10.51 0.35
C GLN A 136 8.94 11.16 0.88
N GLU A 137 10.10 10.75 0.37
CA GLU A 137 11.41 11.32 0.72
C GLU A 137 11.51 12.80 0.32
N GLU A 138 11.06 13.17 -0.89
CA GLU A 138 11.04 14.55 -1.37
C GLU A 138 10.14 15.46 -0.50
N THR A 139 9.04 14.92 0.00
CA THR A 139 8.01 15.71 0.71
C THR A 139 8.04 15.54 2.24
N GLY A 140 8.95 14.73 2.78
CA GLY A 140 9.02 14.45 4.23
C GLY A 140 7.76 13.75 4.76
N THR A 141 7.17 12.86 3.95
CA THR A 141 5.89 12.19 4.26
C THR A 141 6.01 10.68 4.47
N GLU A 142 7.18 10.19 4.87
CA GLU A 142 7.47 8.76 5.13
C GLU A 142 6.53 8.16 6.18
N TYR A 143 6.02 8.98 7.09
CA TYR A 143 5.02 8.58 8.09
C TYR A 143 3.70 8.09 7.48
N LEU A 144 3.40 8.37 6.21
CA LEU A 144 2.26 7.81 5.47
C LEU A 144 2.45 6.32 5.19
N LYS A 145 3.69 5.82 5.22
CA LYS A 145 4.01 4.40 4.97
C LYS A 145 3.38 3.87 3.68
N LEU A 146 3.55 4.59 2.58
CA LEU A 146 3.02 4.21 1.27
C LEU A 146 3.81 3.05 0.64
N VAL A 147 4.98 2.73 1.18
CA VAL A 147 5.83 1.65 0.72
C VAL A 147 6.21 0.74 1.87
N TYR A 148 6.09 -0.56 1.66
CA TYR A 148 6.61 -1.59 2.55
C TYR A 148 7.96 -2.07 2.03
N GLU A 149 9.00 -1.93 2.85
CA GLU A 149 10.42 -2.07 2.45
C GLU A 149 11.15 -3.18 3.23
N SER A 150 10.43 -4.11 3.83
CA SER A 150 11.07 -5.23 4.57
C SER A 150 12.01 -6.05 3.67
N ASN A 151 11.73 -6.08 2.37
CA ASN A 151 12.62 -6.63 1.36
C ASN A 151 13.00 -5.53 0.36
N PRO A 152 14.24 -5.00 0.40
CA PRO A 152 14.67 -3.92 -0.49
C PRO A 152 14.71 -4.33 -1.97
N ASP A 153 14.84 -5.63 -2.27
CA ASP A 153 14.80 -6.16 -3.64
C ASP A 153 13.38 -6.30 -4.18
N LYS A 154 12.37 -6.21 -3.32
CA LYS A 154 10.95 -6.39 -3.66
C LYS A 154 10.07 -5.44 -2.87
N LEU A 155 10.08 -4.17 -3.23
CA LEU A 155 9.23 -3.16 -2.61
C LEU A 155 7.75 -3.43 -2.88
N GLU A 156 6.90 -3.16 -1.90
CA GLU A 156 5.45 -3.32 -1.99
C GLU A 156 4.77 -1.97 -1.72
N ALA A 157 3.73 -1.64 -2.50
CA ALA A 157 2.94 -0.43 -2.30
C ALA A 157 1.76 -0.68 -1.35
N THR A 158 1.45 0.30 -0.51
CA THR A 158 0.30 0.31 0.41
C THR A 158 -0.69 1.42 0.04
N PRO A 159 -1.40 1.31 -1.11
CA PRO A 159 -2.24 2.39 -1.63
C PRO A 159 -3.43 2.74 -0.70
N GLY A 160 -3.83 1.85 0.21
CA GLY A 160 -4.85 2.14 1.21
C GLY A 160 -4.51 3.32 2.12
N ASN A 161 -3.23 3.58 2.36
CA ASN A 161 -2.76 4.69 3.18
C ASN A 161 -2.93 6.07 2.49
N LEU A 162 -3.28 6.08 1.20
CA LEU A 162 -3.63 7.31 0.47
C LEU A 162 -5.04 7.82 0.79
N MET A 163 -5.86 7.06 1.49
CA MET A 163 -7.25 7.46 1.79
C MET A 163 -7.32 8.81 2.52
N THR A 164 -6.51 9.00 3.56
CA THR A 164 -6.50 10.25 4.36
C THR A 164 -6.00 11.44 3.55
N PRO A 165 -4.87 11.40 2.82
CA PRO A 165 -4.47 12.46 1.88
C PRO A 165 -5.52 12.77 0.81
N LEU A 166 -6.19 11.75 0.26
CA LEU A 166 -7.25 11.95 -0.73
C LEU A 166 -8.45 12.70 -0.16
N ILE A 167 -8.89 12.35 1.06
CA ILE A 167 -9.97 13.08 1.74
C ILE A 167 -9.57 14.55 1.95
N LYS A 168 -8.35 14.81 2.41
CA LYS A 168 -7.83 16.17 2.59
C LYS A 168 -7.78 16.92 1.26
N ALA A 169 -7.29 16.30 0.20
CA ALA A 169 -7.25 16.90 -1.14
C ALA A 169 -8.66 17.29 -1.67
N VAL A 170 -9.65 16.44 -1.44
CA VAL A 170 -11.05 16.76 -1.81
C VAL A 170 -11.60 17.94 -1.01
N GLN A 171 -11.27 18.03 0.29
CA GLN A 171 -11.68 19.17 1.13
C GLN A 171 -11.04 20.47 0.63
N GLU A 172 -9.76 20.47 0.30
CA GLU A 172 -9.05 21.63 -0.26
C GLU A 172 -9.61 22.04 -1.63
N LEU A 173 -9.84 21.09 -2.52
CA LEU A 173 -10.45 21.34 -3.82
C LEU A 173 -11.86 21.92 -3.68
N SER A 174 -12.68 21.40 -2.77
CA SER A 174 -14.00 21.96 -2.47
C SER A 174 -13.94 23.42 -1.97
N ALA A 175 -12.95 23.74 -1.14
CA ALA A 175 -12.73 25.11 -0.68
C ALA A 175 -12.33 26.05 -1.83
N ILE A 176 -11.45 25.60 -2.72
CA ILE A 176 -11.04 26.34 -3.92
C ILE A 176 -12.24 26.60 -4.84
N VAL A 177 -13.08 25.60 -5.10
CA VAL A 177 -14.29 25.74 -5.93
C VAL A 177 -15.21 26.80 -5.34
N LYS A 178 -15.53 26.75 -4.04
CA LYS A 178 -16.36 27.74 -3.37
C LYS A 178 -15.78 29.16 -3.47
N GLN A 179 -14.47 29.29 -3.35
CA GLN A 179 -13.80 30.59 -3.51
C GLN A 179 -13.95 31.11 -4.94
N GLN A 180 -13.83 30.24 -5.94
CA GLN A 180 -14.02 30.61 -7.35
C GLN A 180 -15.47 31.00 -7.67
N GLU A 181 -16.46 30.27 -7.14
CA GLU A 181 -17.87 30.59 -7.26
C GLU A 181 -18.17 32.00 -6.71
N ASN A 182 -17.72 32.30 -5.50
CA ASN A 182 -17.87 33.64 -4.91
C ASN A 182 -17.19 34.74 -5.77
N ARG A 183 -16.04 34.40 -6.37
CA ARG A 183 -15.33 35.35 -7.26
C ARG A 183 -16.10 35.62 -8.54
N ILE A 184 -16.70 34.59 -9.13
CA ILE A 184 -17.55 34.71 -10.32
C ILE A 184 -18.74 35.60 -10.01
N GLU A 185 -19.46 35.35 -8.92
CA GLU A 185 -20.63 36.16 -8.51
C GLU A 185 -20.27 37.65 -8.33
N GLN A 186 -19.12 37.93 -7.71
CA GLN A 186 -18.62 39.28 -7.56
C GLN A 186 -18.30 39.94 -8.91
N LEU A 187 -17.76 39.19 -9.87
CA LEU A 187 -17.47 39.70 -11.22
C LEU A 187 -18.74 39.96 -12.00
N GLU A 188 -19.70 39.05 -11.95
CA GLU A 188 -21.02 39.21 -12.59
C GLU A 188 -21.76 40.46 -12.07
N THR A 189 -21.75 40.66 -10.73
CA THR A 189 -22.34 41.85 -10.11
C THR A 189 -21.67 43.12 -10.61
N LYS A 190 -20.34 43.15 -10.76
CA LYS A 190 -19.63 44.30 -11.32
C LYS A 190 -19.96 44.55 -12.76
N ILE A 191 -20.04 43.50 -13.61
CA ILE A 191 -20.39 43.60 -15.02
C ILE A 191 -21.79 44.23 -15.16
N LEU A 192 -22.79 43.69 -14.42
CA LEU A 192 -24.14 44.26 -14.40
C LEU A 192 -24.18 45.73 -14.02
N ALA A 193 -23.37 46.14 -13.02
CA ALA A 193 -23.25 47.52 -12.61
C ALA A 193 -22.61 48.44 -13.69
N PHE A 194 -21.75 47.89 -14.57
CA PHE A 194 -21.19 48.63 -15.69
C PHE A 194 -22.17 48.77 -16.87
N GLN A 195 -23.01 47.73 -17.12
CA GLN A 195 -23.98 47.74 -18.20
C GLN A 195 -25.18 48.68 -17.92
N ASN A 196 -25.45 49.00 -16.66
CA ASN A 196 -26.55 49.85 -16.24
C ASN A 196 -26.15 51.33 -16.08
N LYS A 197 -24.95 51.72 -16.50
CA LYS A 197 -24.44 53.10 -16.56
C LYS A 197 -24.42 53.61 -17.99
#